data_6de2c03bfd6faac1b94236590fdf08bb
#
_entry.id   6de2c03bfd6faac1b94236590fdf08bb
#
_cell.length_a   1.000
_cell.length_b   1.000
_cell.length_c   1.000
_cell.angle_alpha   90.00
_cell.angle_beta   90.00
_cell.angle_gamma   90.00
#
_symmetry.space_group_name_H-M   'P 1'
#
loop_
_entity.id
_entity.type
_entity.pdbx_description
1 polymer ?
#
loop_
_entity_poly.entity_id
_entity_poly.type
_entity_poly.pdbx_seq_one_letter_code
_entity_poly.pdbx_strand_id
1 'polypeptide(L)'
;MKKIITLLILFCTTSTFGQSNQDFLSHYKKYYKQMQSQADIQGVINALTHLNVLEPSQARKDTLATLYMNEGRHVEALNTIGVEKNDSDSDLAVQVKAFSLKAINDIEQSMIHYEELFKRKPNPFIAYELAEMKIRTGDLMGATRNITFGIANSSGDIVRNYYETQQPYSVPMKAAFTYLKGLVKINEDRENNIDAAIDIMNEALTIAPNFNLAKISIDALNVQKTTNQD
;
A
#
# COMPACT_ATOMS: atom_id res chain seq x y z
N MET A 1 -62.21 -16.92 37.34
CA MET A 1 -60.90 -16.31 37.67
C MET A 1 -59.72 -17.01 37.04
N LYS A 2 -59.63 -18.35 37.17
CA LYS A 2 -58.44 -19.09 36.51
C LYS A 2 -58.32 -18.88 35.01
N LYS A 3 -59.41 -18.84 34.23
CA LYS A 3 -59.38 -18.64 32.76
C LYS A 3 -58.96 -17.20 32.35
N ILE A 4 -59.25 -16.20 33.17
CA ILE A 4 -58.84 -14.80 32.90
C ILE A 4 -57.37 -14.64 33.16
N ILE A 5 -56.78 -15.26 34.19
CA ILE A 5 -55.36 -15.26 34.50
C ILE A 5 -54.57 -15.93 33.39
N THR A 6 -55.04 -17.08 32.84
CA THR A 6 -54.40 -17.78 31.72
C THR A 6 -54.39 -16.93 30.45
N LEU A 7 -55.44 -16.14 30.17
CA LEU A 7 -55.50 -15.25 29.01
C LEU A 7 -54.54 -14.06 29.16
N LEU A 8 -54.40 -13.52 30.39
CA LEU A 8 -53.45 -12.44 30.67
C LEU A 8 -52.00 -12.87 30.54
N ILE A 9 -51.65 -14.09 30.94
CA ILE A 9 -50.30 -14.66 30.77
C ILE A 9 -50.00 -14.88 29.28
N LEU A 10 -50.95 -15.34 28.47
CA LEU A 10 -50.79 -15.53 27.05
C LEU A 10 -50.57 -14.21 26.29
N PHE A 11 -51.13 -13.09 26.76
CA PHE A 11 -50.96 -11.76 26.15
C PHE A 11 -49.62 -11.11 26.49
N CYS A 12 -48.99 -11.45 27.62
CA CYS A 12 -47.66 -10.95 28.01
C CYS A 12 -46.52 -11.61 27.25
N THR A 13 -46.69 -12.81 26.62
CA THR A 13 -45.66 -13.52 25.90
C THR A 13 -45.46 -13.10 24.44
N THR A 14 -46.37 -12.28 23.89
CA THR A 14 -46.31 -11.81 22.49
C THR A 14 -45.59 -10.47 22.29
N SER A 15 -45.12 -9.83 23.36
CA SER A 15 -44.44 -8.53 23.29
C SER A 15 -42.94 -8.63 23.19
N THR A 16 -42.40 -9.69 22.60
CA THR A 16 -40.99 -9.68 22.17
C THR A 16 -40.90 -8.81 20.92
N PHE A 17 -40.69 -7.53 21.11
CA PHE A 17 -40.27 -6.63 20.04
C PHE A 17 -38.87 -7.07 19.62
N GLY A 18 -38.78 -7.94 18.61
CA GLY A 18 -37.53 -8.21 17.93
C GLY A 18 -37.02 -6.89 17.34
N GLN A 19 -35.84 -6.47 17.73
CA GLN A 19 -35.21 -5.32 17.07
C GLN A 19 -35.13 -5.58 15.56
N SER A 20 -35.65 -4.65 14.77
CA SER A 20 -35.61 -4.78 13.31
C SER A 20 -34.19 -4.53 12.77
N ASN A 21 -33.84 -5.10 11.61
CA ASN A 21 -32.60 -4.76 10.94
C ASN A 21 -32.43 -3.25 10.76
N GLN A 22 -33.54 -2.52 10.61
CA GLN A 22 -33.55 -1.07 10.47
C GLN A 22 -33.13 -0.35 11.75
N ASP A 23 -33.50 -0.85 12.93
CA ASP A 23 -33.09 -0.30 14.22
C ASP A 23 -31.60 -0.49 14.44
N PHE A 24 -31.06 -1.70 14.12
CA PHE A 24 -29.63 -1.96 14.17
C PHE A 24 -28.85 -1.08 13.18
N LEU A 25 -29.35 -0.93 11.96
CA LEU A 25 -28.73 -0.06 10.97
C LEU A 25 -28.65 1.40 11.45
N SER A 26 -29.75 1.92 12.01
CA SER A 26 -29.79 3.25 12.59
C SER A 26 -28.82 3.41 13.76
N HIS A 27 -28.76 2.41 14.65
CA HIS A 27 -27.84 2.37 15.79
C HIS A 27 -26.39 2.43 15.33
N TYR A 28 -25.97 1.53 14.41
CA TYR A 28 -24.58 1.50 13.95
C TYR A 28 -24.19 2.71 13.10
N LYS A 29 -25.10 3.34 12.36
CA LYS A 29 -24.85 4.63 11.70
C LYS A 29 -24.56 5.75 12.73
N LYS A 30 -25.25 5.77 13.87
CA LYS A 30 -24.97 6.72 14.97
C LYS A 30 -23.66 6.40 15.67
N TYR A 31 -23.41 5.11 15.96
CA TYR A 31 -22.17 4.63 16.56
C TYR A 31 -20.96 4.98 15.69
N TYR A 32 -21.03 4.75 14.37
CA TYR A 32 -19.99 5.13 13.42
C TYR A 32 -19.63 6.64 13.53
N LYS A 33 -20.64 7.51 13.51
CA LYS A 33 -20.42 8.95 13.65
C LYS A 33 -19.80 9.31 15.00
N GLN A 34 -20.20 8.65 16.07
CA GLN A 34 -19.63 8.86 17.40
C GLN A 34 -18.16 8.48 17.44
N MET A 35 -17.79 7.32 16.92
CA MET A 35 -16.41 6.86 16.87
C MET A 35 -15.53 7.77 15.99
N GLN A 36 -16.06 8.23 14.86
CA GLN A 36 -15.36 9.22 14.02
C GLN A 36 -15.09 10.53 14.80
N SER A 37 -16.08 11.03 15.54
CA SER A 37 -15.92 12.29 16.31
C SER A 37 -14.91 12.17 17.45
N GLN A 38 -14.67 10.95 17.93
CA GLN A 38 -13.70 10.63 18.98
C GLN A 38 -12.32 10.24 18.43
N ALA A 39 -12.17 10.17 17.10
CA ALA A 39 -10.97 9.63 16.42
C ALA A 39 -10.64 8.19 16.87
N ASP A 40 -11.67 7.41 17.30
CA ASP A 40 -11.52 6.00 17.64
C ASP A 40 -11.55 5.14 16.38
N ILE A 41 -10.38 4.86 15.82
CA ILE A 41 -10.23 4.09 14.58
C ILE A 41 -10.78 2.67 14.74
N GLN A 42 -10.52 2.00 15.87
CA GLN A 42 -11.04 0.65 16.10
C GLN A 42 -12.57 0.65 16.20
N GLY A 43 -13.15 1.63 16.86
CA GLY A 43 -14.60 1.83 16.92
C GLY A 43 -15.21 2.07 15.52
N VAL A 44 -14.54 2.84 14.67
CA VAL A 44 -14.92 3.05 13.27
C VAL A 44 -14.88 1.74 12.47
N ILE A 45 -13.80 0.95 12.59
CA ILE A 45 -13.67 -0.37 11.94
C ILE A 45 -14.82 -1.29 12.38
N ASN A 46 -15.10 -1.38 13.68
CA ASN A 46 -16.19 -2.19 14.22
C ASN A 46 -17.55 -1.76 13.65
N ALA A 47 -17.81 -0.46 13.65
CA ALA A 47 -19.05 0.09 13.10
C ALA A 47 -19.24 -0.25 11.62
N LEU A 48 -18.19 -0.06 10.79
CA LEU A 48 -18.23 -0.38 9.36
C LEU A 48 -18.44 -1.87 9.11
N THR A 49 -17.85 -2.73 9.92
CA THR A 49 -18.02 -4.19 9.83
C THR A 49 -19.49 -4.55 10.06
N HIS A 50 -20.13 -4.04 11.14
CA HIS A 50 -21.55 -4.27 11.40
C HIS A 50 -22.44 -3.70 10.29
N LEU A 51 -22.14 -2.50 9.82
CA LEU A 51 -22.88 -1.88 8.72
C LEU A 51 -22.77 -2.67 7.42
N ASN A 52 -21.63 -3.30 7.13
CA ASN A 52 -21.48 -4.16 5.96
C ASN A 52 -22.25 -5.48 6.08
N VAL A 53 -22.45 -6.02 7.29
CA VAL A 53 -23.30 -7.20 7.52
C VAL A 53 -24.78 -6.86 7.33
N LEU A 54 -25.21 -5.71 7.84
CA LEU A 54 -26.62 -5.29 7.78
C LEU A 54 -27.05 -4.77 6.40
N GLU A 55 -26.15 -4.08 5.71
CA GLU A 55 -26.39 -3.43 4.42
C GLU A 55 -25.06 -3.45 3.62
N PRO A 56 -24.76 -4.53 2.87
CA PRO A 56 -23.52 -4.65 2.10
C PRO A 56 -23.32 -3.49 1.13
N SER A 57 -22.09 -2.92 1.09
CA SER A 57 -21.75 -1.82 0.19
C SER A 57 -20.27 -1.91 -0.19
N GLN A 58 -19.98 -1.90 -1.50
CA GLN A 58 -18.59 -1.93 -1.98
C GLN A 58 -17.81 -0.72 -1.51
N ALA A 59 -18.36 0.48 -1.59
CA ALA A 59 -17.71 1.69 -1.12
C ALA A 59 -17.36 1.62 0.38
N ARG A 60 -18.20 0.97 1.18
CA ARG A 60 -17.94 0.76 2.61
C ARG A 60 -16.87 -0.30 2.84
N LYS A 61 -16.81 -1.36 2.02
CA LYS A 61 -15.72 -2.34 2.06
C LYS A 61 -14.39 -1.69 1.71
N ASP A 62 -14.35 -0.85 0.67
CA ASP A 62 -13.15 -0.13 0.26
C ASP A 62 -12.64 0.79 1.40
N THR A 63 -13.55 1.51 2.05
CA THR A 63 -13.22 2.33 3.23
C THR A 63 -12.68 1.49 4.38
N LEU A 64 -13.34 0.38 4.70
CA LEU A 64 -12.91 -0.53 5.77
C LEU A 64 -11.53 -1.13 5.49
N ALA A 65 -11.30 -1.58 4.26
CA ALA A 65 -10.01 -2.11 3.84
C ALA A 65 -8.89 -1.05 3.89
N THR A 66 -9.22 0.20 3.54
CA THR A 66 -8.28 1.33 3.67
C THR A 66 -7.89 1.57 5.13
N LEU A 67 -8.85 1.52 6.04
CA LEU A 67 -8.55 1.67 7.46
C LEU A 67 -7.65 0.53 7.96
N TYR A 68 -7.94 -0.72 7.60
CA TYR A 68 -7.07 -1.83 7.93
C TYR A 68 -5.65 -1.65 7.38
N MET A 69 -5.51 -1.24 6.11
CA MET A 69 -4.21 -0.97 5.50
C MET A 69 -3.44 0.12 6.26
N ASN A 70 -4.09 1.23 6.62
CA ASN A 70 -3.47 2.33 7.34
C ASN A 70 -3.03 1.96 8.76
N GLU A 71 -3.72 1.00 9.39
CA GLU A 71 -3.35 0.42 10.68
C GLU A 71 -2.30 -0.71 10.57
N GLY A 72 -1.72 -0.93 9.38
CA GLY A 72 -0.76 -2.00 9.12
C GLY A 72 -1.37 -3.41 9.09
N ARG A 73 -2.69 -3.52 9.10
CA ARG A 73 -3.45 -4.78 9.10
C ARG A 73 -3.73 -5.23 7.66
N HIS A 74 -2.63 -5.51 6.94
CA HIS A 74 -2.67 -5.76 5.50
C HIS A 74 -3.46 -7.02 5.12
N VAL A 75 -3.37 -8.07 5.93
CA VAL A 75 -4.11 -9.33 5.70
C VAL A 75 -5.62 -9.09 5.82
N GLU A 76 -6.07 -8.36 6.85
CA GLU A 76 -7.48 -8.03 7.04
C GLU A 76 -8.00 -7.09 5.94
N ALA A 77 -7.16 -6.16 5.47
CA ALA A 77 -7.48 -5.32 4.33
C ALA A 77 -7.77 -6.17 3.07
N LEU A 78 -6.87 -7.10 2.74
CA LEU A 78 -7.02 -8.00 1.60
C LEU A 78 -8.19 -8.98 1.76
N ASN A 79 -8.42 -9.52 2.96
CA ASN A 79 -9.59 -10.36 3.25
C ASN A 79 -10.92 -9.61 3.07
N THR A 80 -10.91 -8.28 3.22
CA THR A 80 -12.11 -7.45 3.07
C THR A 80 -12.49 -7.22 1.60
N ILE A 81 -11.50 -7.03 0.69
CA ILE A 81 -11.76 -6.66 -0.71
C ILE A 81 -11.27 -7.69 -1.74
N GLY A 82 -10.58 -8.74 -1.28
CA GLY A 82 -9.93 -9.75 -2.14
C GLY A 82 -8.57 -9.30 -2.66
N VAL A 83 -7.88 -10.24 -3.32
CA VAL A 83 -6.53 -10.02 -3.89
C VAL A 83 -6.55 -9.93 -5.41
N GLU A 84 -7.55 -10.54 -6.05
CA GLU A 84 -7.63 -10.62 -7.50
C GLU A 84 -7.89 -9.26 -8.15
N LYS A 85 -7.33 -9.05 -9.34
CA LYS A 85 -7.64 -7.88 -10.16
C LYS A 85 -9.08 -7.93 -10.64
N ASN A 86 -9.80 -6.82 -10.46
CA ASN A 86 -11.15 -6.66 -10.98
C ASN A 86 -11.26 -5.29 -11.67
N ASP A 87 -11.75 -5.28 -12.92
CA ASP A 87 -11.89 -4.04 -13.69
C ASP A 87 -12.90 -3.07 -13.08
N SER A 88 -13.81 -3.55 -12.23
CA SER A 88 -14.76 -2.72 -11.48
C SER A 88 -14.20 -2.17 -10.16
N ASP A 89 -12.98 -2.51 -9.77
CA ASP A 89 -12.35 -1.99 -8.55
C ASP A 89 -12.26 -0.47 -8.60
N SER A 90 -12.64 0.17 -7.50
CA SER A 90 -12.39 1.59 -7.29
C SER A 90 -10.89 1.87 -7.23
N ASP A 91 -10.46 3.12 -7.48
CA ASP A 91 -9.06 3.52 -7.31
C ASP A 91 -8.55 3.18 -5.88
N LEU A 92 -9.43 3.32 -4.89
CA LEU A 92 -9.12 3.02 -3.50
C LEU A 92 -8.88 1.52 -3.28
N ALA A 93 -9.73 0.66 -3.85
CA ALA A 93 -9.56 -0.79 -3.77
C ALA A 93 -8.26 -1.24 -4.44
N VAL A 94 -7.95 -0.72 -5.64
CA VAL A 94 -6.68 -1.03 -6.34
C VAL A 94 -5.48 -0.57 -5.51
N GLN A 95 -5.55 0.61 -4.90
CA GLN A 95 -4.50 1.12 -4.02
C GLN A 95 -4.29 0.21 -2.80
N VAL A 96 -5.36 -0.17 -2.11
CA VAL A 96 -5.27 -1.06 -0.94
C VAL A 96 -4.64 -2.40 -1.32
N LYS A 97 -5.05 -3.01 -2.44
CA LYS A 97 -4.47 -4.27 -2.94
C LYS A 97 -2.98 -4.10 -3.24
N ALA A 98 -2.60 -3.06 -4.01
CA ALA A 98 -1.21 -2.78 -4.37
C ALA A 98 -0.31 -2.66 -3.13
N PHE A 99 -0.69 -1.80 -2.19
CA PHE A 99 0.11 -1.52 -1.00
C PHE A 99 0.14 -2.69 -0.02
N SER A 100 -1.01 -3.33 0.23
CA SER A 100 -1.09 -4.42 1.20
C SER A 100 -0.36 -5.68 0.72
N LEU A 101 -0.46 -6.02 -0.57
CA LEU A 101 0.30 -7.13 -1.16
C LEU A 101 1.81 -6.88 -1.11
N LYS A 102 2.27 -5.65 -1.41
CA LYS A 102 3.69 -5.27 -1.24
C LYS A 102 4.13 -5.43 0.22
N ALA A 103 3.32 -4.98 1.17
CA ALA A 103 3.66 -5.03 2.59
C ALA A 103 3.80 -6.46 3.12
N ILE A 104 3.02 -7.43 2.60
CA ILE A 104 3.16 -8.86 2.94
C ILE A 104 4.15 -9.59 2.03
N ASN A 105 4.91 -8.85 1.21
CA ASN A 105 5.94 -9.36 0.29
C ASN A 105 5.42 -10.24 -0.85
N ASP A 106 4.15 -10.15 -1.22
CA ASP A 106 3.60 -10.74 -2.45
C ASP A 106 3.83 -9.77 -3.62
N ILE A 107 5.07 -9.77 -4.13
CA ILE A 107 5.54 -8.77 -5.08
C ILE A 107 4.88 -8.93 -6.44
N GLU A 108 4.65 -10.17 -6.89
CA GLU A 108 4.06 -10.45 -8.20
C GLU A 108 2.62 -9.96 -8.27
N GLN A 109 1.81 -10.29 -7.28
CA GLN A 109 0.42 -9.81 -7.20
C GLN A 109 0.36 -8.30 -6.99
N SER A 110 1.25 -7.75 -6.15
CA SER A 110 1.34 -6.30 -5.93
C SER A 110 1.60 -5.54 -7.24
N MET A 111 2.54 -6.02 -8.07
CA MET A 111 2.85 -5.39 -9.36
C MET A 111 1.64 -5.27 -10.28
N ILE A 112 0.76 -6.28 -10.33
CA ILE A 112 -0.47 -6.25 -11.15
C ILE A 112 -1.32 -5.02 -10.79
N HIS A 113 -1.46 -4.74 -9.48
CA HIS A 113 -2.25 -3.61 -9.01
C HIS A 113 -1.51 -2.28 -9.15
N TYR A 114 -0.19 -2.24 -8.95
CA TYR A 114 0.62 -1.03 -9.20
C TYR A 114 0.62 -0.65 -10.70
N GLU A 115 0.66 -1.62 -11.62
CA GLU A 115 0.51 -1.37 -13.06
C GLU A 115 -0.87 -0.78 -13.37
N GLU A 116 -1.93 -1.28 -12.75
CA GLU A 116 -3.28 -0.72 -12.91
C GLU A 116 -3.37 0.71 -12.36
N LEU A 117 -2.77 0.99 -11.17
CA LEU A 117 -2.67 2.36 -10.63
C LEU A 117 -1.91 3.28 -11.58
N PHE A 118 -0.78 2.82 -12.13
CA PHE A 118 0.03 3.60 -13.04
C PHE A 118 -0.72 3.91 -14.34
N LYS A 119 -1.46 2.94 -14.86
CA LYS A 119 -2.31 3.12 -16.04
C LYS A 119 -3.41 4.17 -15.78
N ARG A 120 -4.05 4.15 -14.60
CA ARG A 120 -5.12 5.10 -14.25
C ARG A 120 -4.59 6.51 -13.96
N LYS A 121 -3.52 6.61 -13.19
CA LYS A 121 -2.94 7.88 -12.71
C LYS A 121 -1.42 7.81 -12.66
N PRO A 122 -0.74 7.94 -13.82
CA PRO A 122 0.72 7.91 -13.85
C PRO A 122 1.31 9.01 -12.97
N ASN A 123 2.23 8.62 -12.06
CA ASN A 123 2.97 9.59 -11.24
C ASN A 123 4.32 9.01 -10.81
N PRO A 124 5.31 9.84 -10.39
CA PRO A 124 6.62 9.39 -10.02
C PRO A 124 6.65 8.39 -8.85
N PHE A 125 5.76 8.50 -7.87
CA PHE A 125 5.75 7.58 -6.72
C PHE A 125 5.39 6.16 -7.16
N ILE A 126 4.34 6.01 -7.96
CA ILE A 126 3.93 4.69 -8.49
C ILE A 126 5.01 4.16 -9.44
N ALA A 127 5.61 5.00 -10.28
CA ALA A 127 6.70 4.60 -11.18
C ALA A 127 7.90 4.08 -10.40
N TYR A 128 8.25 4.70 -9.26
CA TYR A 128 9.34 4.25 -8.40
C TYR A 128 9.07 2.85 -7.82
N GLU A 129 7.88 2.66 -7.24
CA GLU A 129 7.47 1.37 -6.69
C GLU A 129 7.53 0.25 -7.74
N LEU A 130 7.03 0.52 -8.95
CA LEU A 130 7.11 -0.43 -10.07
C LEU A 130 8.55 -0.70 -10.49
N ALA A 131 9.40 0.33 -10.61
CA ALA A 131 10.80 0.15 -10.98
C ALA A 131 11.54 -0.72 -9.97
N GLU A 132 11.36 -0.46 -8.67
CA GLU A 132 11.96 -1.24 -7.59
C GLU A 132 11.53 -2.71 -7.63
N MET A 133 10.23 -2.97 -7.76
CA MET A 133 9.69 -4.33 -7.85
C MET A 133 10.18 -5.06 -9.10
N LYS A 134 10.22 -4.40 -10.26
CA LYS A 134 10.71 -4.96 -11.53
C LYS A 134 12.20 -5.29 -11.49
N ILE A 135 13.02 -4.47 -10.82
CA ILE A 135 14.44 -4.82 -10.58
C ILE A 135 14.52 -6.12 -9.77
N ARG A 136 13.72 -6.25 -8.71
CA ARG A 136 13.70 -7.44 -7.85
C ARG A 136 13.26 -8.71 -8.59
N THR A 137 12.35 -8.59 -9.55
CA THR A 137 11.82 -9.71 -10.35
C THR A 137 12.57 -9.95 -11.66
N GLY A 138 13.59 -9.12 -11.97
CA GLY A 138 14.41 -9.28 -13.16
C GLY A 138 13.85 -8.66 -14.45
N ASP A 139 12.71 -7.95 -14.40
CA ASP A 139 12.19 -7.17 -15.55
C ASP A 139 12.95 -5.83 -15.68
N LEU A 140 14.23 -5.92 -16.07
CA LEU A 140 15.09 -4.73 -16.17
C LEU A 140 14.63 -3.75 -17.26
N MET A 141 14.02 -4.24 -18.33
CA MET A 141 13.46 -3.37 -19.36
C MET A 141 12.22 -2.61 -18.85
N GLY A 142 11.35 -3.29 -18.10
CA GLY A 142 10.20 -2.65 -17.47
C GLY A 142 10.63 -1.63 -16.42
N ALA A 143 11.63 -1.96 -15.60
CA ALA A 143 12.21 -1.04 -14.64
C ALA A 143 12.74 0.23 -15.32
N THR A 144 13.52 0.07 -16.41
CA THR A 144 14.07 1.19 -17.18
C THR A 144 13.00 2.12 -17.72
N ARG A 145 11.87 1.59 -18.21
CA ARG A 145 10.73 2.42 -18.66
C ARG A 145 10.16 3.26 -17.51
N ASN A 146 9.93 2.65 -16.36
CA ASN A 146 9.41 3.36 -15.18
C ASN A 146 10.41 4.39 -14.63
N ILE A 147 11.73 4.08 -14.63
CA ILE A 147 12.80 5.01 -14.25
C ILE A 147 12.83 6.22 -15.19
N THR A 148 12.77 6.00 -16.50
CA THR A 148 12.77 7.06 -17.50
C THR A 148 11.58 7.99 -17.32
N PHE A 149 10.38 7.41 -17.15
CA PHE A 149 9.18 8.20 -16.81
C PHE A 149 9.38 8.99 -15.52
N GLY A 150 9.88 8.35 -14.48
CA GLY A 150 10.09 8.97 -13.18
C GLY A 150 11.05 10.16 -13.24
N ILE A 151 12.19 10.02 -13.89
CA ILE A 151 13.18 11.11 -14.07
C ILE A 151 12.56 12.29 -14.84
N ALA A 152 11.81 12.00 -15.90
CA ALA A 152 11.19 13.03 -16.73
C ALA A 152 10.04 13.79 -16.02
N ASN A 153 9.37 13.16 -15.06
CA ASN A 153 8.20 13.71 -14.38
C ASN A 153 8.44 14.09 -12.91
N SER A 154 9.69 13.99 -12.40
CA SER A 154 10.05 14.43 -11.05
C SER A 154 10.50 15.89 -11.06
N SER A 155 9.70 16.78 -10.49
CA SER A 155 10.13 18.15 -10.16
C SER A 155 11.05 18.15 -8.93
N GLY A 156 11.81 19.24 -8.73
CA GLY A 156 12.75 19.37 -7.61
C GLY A 156 12.11 19.27 -6.22
N ASP A 157 10.81 19.52 -6.12
CA ASP A 157 10.05 19.51 -4.86
C ASP A 157 9.59 18.12 -4.43
N ILE A 158 9.62 17.13 -5.35
CA ILE A 158 9.20 15.76 -5.07
C ILE A 158 10.37 15.03 -4.42
N VAL A 159 10.17 14.58 -3.17
CA VAL A 159 11.17 13.84 -2.40
C VAL A 159 10.71 12.43 -2.08
N ARG A 160 11.67 11.53 -1.87
CA ARG A 160 11.46 10.20 -1.30
C ARG A 160 12.15 10.11 0.05
N ASN A 161 11.43 9.54 1.02
CA ASN A 161 11.95 9.28 2.37
C ASN A 161 12.59 7.89 2.42
N TYR A 162 13.69 7.79 3.16
CA TYR A 162 14.43 6.57 3.46
C TYR A 162 14.57 6.39 4.96
N TYR A 163 14.55 5.12 5.42
CA TYR A 163 14.42 4.75 6.84
C TYR A 163 15.48 3.72 7.28
N GLU A 164 16.50 3.46 6.47
CA GLU A 164 17.55 2.49 6.79
C GLU A 164 18.60 3.01 7.79
N THR A 165 18.51 4.29 8.15
CA THR A 165 19.35 4.93 9.18
C THR A 165 18.55 5.19 10.44
N GLN A 166 19.24 5.44 11.59
CA GLN A 166 18.56 5.78 12.84
C GLN A 166 17.65 7.01 12.74
N GLN A 167 18.01 7.96 11.89
CA GLN A 167 17.20 9.14 11.58
C GLN A 167 16.76 9.07 10.13
N PRO A 168 15.45 9.09 9.85
CA PRO A 168 14.94 9.16 8.48
C PRO A 168 15.51 10.37 7.74
N TYR A 169 15.76 10.22 6.45
CA TYR A 169 16.20 11.29 5.58
C TYR A 169 15.45 11.28 4.26
N SER A 170 15.50 12.41 3.55
CA SER A 170 14.81 12.58 2.26
C SER A 170 15.81 12.93 1.18
N VAL A 171 15.57 12.42 -0.03
CA VAL A 171 16.31 12.81 -1.23
C VAL A 171 15.35 13.22 -2.34
N PRO A 172 15.77 14.12 -3.26
CA PRO A 172 14.97 14.39 -4.47
C PRO A 172 14.63 13.10 -5.20
N MET A 173 13.39 12.98 -5.67
CA MET A 173 12.93 11.77 -6.38
C MET A 173 13.80 11.46 -7.60
N LYS A 174 14.34 12.50 -8.26
CA LYS A 174 15.28 12.33 -9.37
C LYS A 174 16.56 11.58 -8.95
N ALA A 175 17.11 11.89 -7.76
CA ALA A 175 18.27 11.14 -7.24
C ALA A 175 17.92 9.68 -6.96
N ALA A 176 16.72 9.45 -6.38
CA ALA A 176 16.22 8.11 -6.12
C ALA A 176 16.07 7.27 -7.41
N PHE A 177 15.55 7.84 -8.49
CA PHE A 177 15.49 7.17 -9.79
C PHE A 177 16.87 6.97 -10.41
N THR A 178 17.80 7.92 -10.27
CA THR A 178 19.17 7.77 -10.75
C THR A 178 19.87 6.62 -10.03
N TYR A 179 19.64 6.45 -8.73
CA TYR A 179 20.10 5.29 -7.99
C TYR A 179 19.52 3.97 -8.53
N LEU A 180 18.19 3.90 -8.77
CA LEU A 180 17.58 2.72 -9.39
C LEU A 180 18.16 2.40 -10.77
N LYS A 181 18.52 3.42 -11.57
CA LYS A 181 19.23 3.23 -12.85
C LYS A 181 20.58 2.55 -12.64
N GLY A 182 21.32 2.90 -11.59
CA GLY A 182 22.55 2.20 -11.20
C GLY A 182 22.28 0.73 -10.82
N LEU A 183 21.20 0.46 -10.09
CA LEU A 183 20.78 -0.92 -9.77
C LEU A 183 20.39 -1.72 -11.03
N VAL A 184 19.71 -1.12 -11.99
CA VAL A 184 19.44 -1.78 -13.28
C VAL A 184 20.76 -2.11 -13.94
N LYS A 185 21.69 -1.15 -14.01
CA LYS A 185 22.98 -1.33 -14.70
C LYS A 185 23.78 -2.50 -14.15
N ILE A 186 23.89 -2.62 -12.83
CA ILE A 186 24.62 -3.75 -12.23
C ILE A 186 23.88 -5.09 -12.43
N ASN A 187 22.54 -5.09 -12.47
CA ASN A 187 21.78 -6.32 -12.69
C ASN A 187 21.75 -6.79 -14.16
N GLU A 188 22.10 -5.94 -15.12
CA GLU A 188 22.30 -6.35 -16.52
C GLU A 188 23.51 -7.29 -16.68
N ASP A 189 24.62 -6.98 -15.99
CA ASP A 189 25.84 -7.79 -15.96
C ASP A 189 26.64 -7.46 -14.71
N ARG A 190 26.58 -8.35 -13.72
CA ARG A 190 27.19 -8.14 -12.40
C ARG A 190 28.72 -8.15 -12.39
N GLU A 191 29.35 -8.70 -13.41
CA GLU A 191 30.79 -8.77 -13.51
C GLU A 191 31.38 -7.57 -14.26
N ASN A 192 30.76 -7.20 -15.37
CA ASN A 192 31.32 -6.21 -16.29
C ASN A 192 30.75 -4.79 -16.06
N ASN A 193 29.64 -4.64 -15.36
CA ASN A 193 28.97 -3.34 -15.19
C ASN A 193 29.23 -2.66 -13.84
N ILE A 194 30.17 -3.16 -13.00
CA ILE A 194 30.44 -2.59 -11.66
C ILE A 194 30.81 -1.10 -11.78
N ASP A 195 31.79 -0.74 -12.61
CA ASP A 195 32.25 0.64 -12.74
C ASP A 195 31.14 1.56 -13.28
N ALA A 196 30.43 1.12 -14.31
CA ALA A 196 29.33 1.88 -14.89
C ALA A 196 28.17 2.09 -13.88
N ALA A 197 27.88 1.11 -13.02
CA ALA A 197 26.88 1.24 -11.97
C ALA A 197 27.32 2.24 -10.88
N ILE A 198 28.60 2.18 -10.47
CA ILE A 198 29.20 3.14 -9.51
C ILE A 198 29.11 4.57 -10.06
N ASP A 199 29.44 4.78 -11.33
CA ASP A 199 29.38 6.10 -11.96
C ASP A 199 27.95 6.66 -11.93
N ILE A 200 26.95 5.85 -12.28
CA ILE A 200 25.54 6.25 -12.22
C ILE A 200 25.10 6.54 -10.77
N MET A 201 25.54 5.75 -9.79
CA MET A 201 25.21 6.00 -8.38
C MET A 201 25.90 7.27 -7.84
N ASN A 202 27.11 7.60 -8.34
CA ASN A 202 27.78 8.88 -8.05
C ASN A 202 27.01 10.09 -8.65
N GLU A 203 26.36 9.94 -9.81
CA GLU A 203 25.43 10.95 -10.33
C GLU A 203 24.28 11.19 -9.33
N ALA A 204 23.73 10.12 -8.73
CA ALA A 204 22.71 10.27 -7.69
C ALA A 204 23.24 11.01 -6.45
N LEU A 205 24.48 10.77 -6.03
CA LEU A 205 25.14 11.49 -4.94
C LEU A 205 25.44 12.97 -5.29
N THR A 206 25.68 13.27 -6.55
CA THR A 206 25.83 14.67 -7.01
C THR A 206 24.51 15.45 -6.83
N ILE A 207 23.37 14.79 -7.06
CA ILE A 207 22.04 15.40 -6.86
C ILE A 207 21.70 15.46 -5.36
N ALA A 208 22.04 14.41 -4.58
CA ALA A 208 21.73 14.27 -3.17
C ALA A 208 22.94 13.73 -2.37
N PRO A 209 23.85 14.62 -1.91
CA PRO A 209 25.05 14.19 -1.16
C PRO A 209 24.76 13.43 0.14
N ASN A 210 23.55 13.54 0.67
CA ASN A 210 23.08 12.81 1.86
C ASN A 210 22.47 11.43 1.56
N PHE A 211 22.51 10.95 0.32
CA PHE A 211 21.88 9.69 -0.07
C PHE A 211 22.71 8.49 0.43
N ASN A 212 22.43 8.09 1.68
CA ASN A 212 23.18 7.04 2.37
C ASN A 212 23.09 5.68 1.67
N LEU A 213 21.90 5.29 1.19
CA LEU A 213 21.72 4.01 0.49
C LEU A 213 22.60 3.91 -0.77
N ALA A 214 22.77 5.00 -1.52
CA ALA A 214 23.67 5.02 -2.68
C ALA A 214 25.13 4.85 -2.25
N LYS A 215 25.57 5.48 -1.15
CA LYS A 215 26.93 5.30 -0.61
C LYS A 215 27.20 3.85 -0.23
N ILE A 216 26.30 3.23 0.55
CA ILE A 216 26.42 1.84 0.97
C ILE A 216 26.51 0.91 -0.25
N SER A 217 25.71 1.18 -1.29
CA SER A 217 25.73 0.36 -2.52
C SER A 217 27.05 0.51 -3.29
N ILE A 218 27.60 1.72 -3.40
CA ILE A 218 28.91 1.97 -4.01
C ILE A 218 30.02 1.25 -3.24
N ASP A 219 30.01 1.33 -1.90
CA ASP A 219 31.01 0.65 -1.05
C ASP A 219 30.94 -0.87 -1.25
N ALA A 220 29.73 -1.45 -1.31
CA ALA A 220 29.54 -2.87 -1.56
C ALA A 220 30.06 -3.29 -2.97
N LEU A 221 29.84 -2.48 -3.99
CA LEU A 221 30.34 -2.73 -5.35
C LEU A 221 31.87 -2.63 -5.43
N ASN A 222 32.49 -1.68 -4.72
CA ASN A 222 33.95 -1.56 -4.64
C ASN A 222 34.58 -2.79 -3.96
N VAL A 223 33.99 -3.31 -2.90
CA VAL A 223 34.44 -4.55 -2.26
C VAL A 223 34.34 -5.73 -3.23
N GLN A 224 33.20 -5.86 -3.93
CA GLN A 224 33.03 -6.92 -4.94
C GLN A 224 34.09 -6.83 -6.06
N LYS A 225 34.39 -5.62 -6.52
CA LYS A 225 35.43 -5.40 -7.56
C LYS A 225 36.81 -5.89 -7.14
N THR A 226 37.22 -5.63 -5.89
CA THR A 226 38.50 -6.09 -5.36
C THR A 226 38.55 -7.60 -5.23
N THR A 227 37.46 -8.23 -4.76
CA THR A 227 37.41 -9.70 -4.62
C THR A 227 37.43 -10.44 -5.95
N ASN A 228 36.99 -9.85 -7.05
CA ASN A 228 36.99 -10.46 -8.38
C ASN A 228 38.39 -10.34 -9.08
N GLN A 229 39.31 -9.57 -8.52
CA GLN A 229 40.66 -9.36 -9.06
C GLN A 229 41.73 -10.25 -8.41
N ASP A 230 41.39 -10.86 -7.26
CA ASP A 230 42.22 -11.83 -6.55
C ASP A 230 41.87 -13.29 -6.96
#